data_495ce96ac6eb1b012fa30acf11740a8d
#
_entry.id   495ce96ac6eb1b012fa30acf11740a8d
#
_cell.length_a   1.000
_cell.length_b   1.000
_cell.length_c   1.000
_cell.angle_alpha   90.00
_cell.angle_beta   90.00
_cell.angle_gamma   90.00
#
_symmetry.space_group_name_H-M   'P 1'
#
loop_
_entity.id
_entity.type
_entity.pdbx_description
1 polymer ?
#
loop_
_entity_poly.entity_id
_entity_poly.type
_entity_poly.pdbx_seq_one_letter_code
_entity_poly.pdbx_strand_id
1 'polypeptide(L)'
;MQRKPGAVPTDGADIVKEAYDLIVGARQNDYDHPLHDYERTVSIFNAMIGKEAMTAEVGVLFMIAMKLSRLMTELESGKEIPDNTRDAIGYLGCLNMIRAARKEQ
;
A
#
# COMPACT_ATOMS: atom_id res chain seq x y z
N MET A 1 -20.85 -3.13 15.67
CA MET A 1 -20.40 -4.43 16.21
C MET A 1 -18.88 -4.43 16.26
N GLN A 2 -18.32 -4.77 17.41
CA GLN A 2 -16.86 -4.82 17.55
C GLN A 2 -16.34 -6.18 17.09
N ARG A 3 -15.27 -6.15 16.31
CA ARG A 3 -14.52 -7.34 15.95
C ARG A 3 -13.53 -7.71 17.04
N LYS A 4 -13.23 -9.00 17.16
CA LYS A 4 -12.10 -9.45 17.98
C LYS A 4 -10.80 -9.01 17.32
N PRO A 5 -9.76 -8.65 18.10
CA PRO A 5 -8.45 -8.36 17.51
C PRO A 5 -7.96 -9.51 16.64
N GLY A 6 -7.45 -9.21 15.48
CA GLY A 6 -6.96 -10.19 14.52
C GLY A 6 -8.03 -10.90 13.69
N ALA A 7 -9.32 -10.62 13.91
CA ALA A 7 -10.39 -11.18 13.08
C ALA A 7 -10.35 -10.60 11.66
N VAL A 8 -10.69 -11.44 10.67
CA VAL A 8 -10.81 -10.98 9.28
C VAL A 8 -12.02 -10.05 9.17
N PRO A 9 -11.87 -8.87 8.55
CA PRO A 9 -13.02 -8.00 8.32
C PRO A 9 -14.07 -8.69 7.46
N THR A 10 -15.33 -8.70 7.93
CA THR A 10 -16.46 -9.29 7.20
C THR A 10 -17.20 -8.25 6.36
N ASP A 11 -16.93 -6.98 6.58
CA ASP A 11 -17.56 -5.84 5.92
C ASP A 11 -16.48 -5.09 5.13
N GLY A 12 -16.79 -4.78 3.86
CA GLY A 12 -15.89 -4.02 3.00
C GLY A 12 -15.55 -2.65 3.58
N ALA A 13 -16.46 -2.02 4.32
CA ALA A 13 -16.19 -0.74 4.97
C ALA A 13 -15.16 -0.88 6.10
N ASP A 14 -15.18 -1.99 6.83
CA ASP A 14 -14.22 -2.25 7.91
C ASP A 14 -12.79 -2.31 7.38
N ILE A 15 -12.58 -3.00 6.27
CA ILE A 15 -11.23 -3.14 5.73
C ILE A 15 -10.71 -1.82 5.15
N VAL A 16 -11.60 -1.01 4.57
CA VAL A 16 -11.24 0.34 4.11
C VAL A 16 -10.85 1.21 5.29
N LYS A 17 -11.59 1.12 6.40
CA LYS A 17 -11.25 1.85 7.63
C LYS A 17 -9.91 1.43 8.19
N GLU A 18 -9.61 0.14 8.21
CA GLU A 18 -8.31 -0.36 8.66
C GLU A 18 -7.18 0.20 7.80
N ALA A 19 -7.37 0.24 6.48
CA ALA A 19 -6.38 0.81 5.57
C ALA A 19 -6.18 2.31 5.84
N TYR A 20 -7.28 3.04 6.05
CA TYR A 20 -7.23 4.45 6.40
C TYR A 20 -6.43 4.68 7.69
N ASP A 21 -6.77 3.94 8.76
CA ASP A 21 -6.10 4.09 10.06
C ASP A 21 -4.60 3.80 9.96
N LEU A 22 -4.23 2.82 9.15
CA LEU A 22 -2.83 2.48 8.94
C LEU A 22 -2.06 3.61 8.24
N ILE A 23 -2.65 4.22 7.22
CA ILE A 23 -2.02 5.30 6.45
C ILE A 23 -1.81 6.54 7.32
N VAL A 24 -2.86 6.98 8.03
CA VAL A 24 -2.79 8.23 8.81
C VAL A 24 -2.07 8.08 10.15
N GLY A 25 -1.90 6.84 10.61
CA GLY A 25 -1.25 6.55 11.90
C GLY A 25 0.16 6.00 11.73
N ALA A 26 0.30 4.69 11.91
CA ALA A 26 1.60 4.02 12.01
C ALA A 26 2.50 4.27 10.79
N ARG A 27 1.97 4.14 9.58
CA ARG A 27 2.78 4.31 8.37
C ARG A 27 3.34 5.72 8.25
N GLN A 28 2.49 6.74 8.46
CA GLN A 28 2.90 8.14 8.34
C GLN A 28 3.97 8.48 9.38
N ASN A 29 3.82 7.97 10.61
CA ASN A 29 4.78 8.21 11.68
C ASN A 29 6.11 7.49 11.46
N ASP A 30 6.06 6.27 10.89
CA ASP A 30 7.26 5.43 10.75
C ASP A 30 8.04 5.72 9.46
N TYR A 31 7.34 6.06 8.37
CA TYR A 31 7.95 6.10 7.04
C TYR A 31 7.85 7.44 6.32
N ASP A 32 7.29 8.48 6.98
CA ASP A 32 7.14 9.80 6.36
C ASP A 32 6.03 9.80 5.29
N HIS A 33 5.86 10.92 4.61
CA HIS A 33 4.88 11.05 3.53
C HIS A 33 5.19 10.09 2.38
N PRO A 34 4.19 9.44 1.76
CA PRO A 34 4.43 8.49 0.68
C PRO A 34 5.27 9.04 -0.47
N LEU A 35 5.12 10.31 -0.85
CA LEU A 35 5.93 10.88 -1.91
C LEU A 35 7.43 10.74 -1.59
N HIS A 36 7.84 11.15 -0.40
CA HIS A 36 9.26 11.11 0.00
C HIS A 36 9.77 9.68 0.18
N ASP A 37 8.96 8.82 0.80
CA ASP A 37 9.32 7.43 1.01
C ASP A 37 9.50 6.70 -0.33
N TYR A 38 8.56 6.84 -1.25
CA TYR A 38 8.65 6.14 -2.54
C TYR A 38 9.68 6.77 -3.49
N GLU A 39 9.88 8.09 -3.45
CA GLU A 39 10.97 8.70 -4.22
C GLU A 39 12.33 8.17 -3.77
N ARG A 40 12.54 8.06 -2.48
CA ARG A 40 13.78 7.51 -1.93
C ARG A 40 13.96 6.05 -2.34
N THR A 41 12.88 5.24 -2.21
CA THR A 41 12.91 3.82 -2.55
C THR A 41 13.26 3.61 -4.02
N VAL A 42 12.59 4.32 -4.93
CA VAL A 42 12.85 4.15 -6.37
C VAL A 42 14.20 4.73 -6.77
N SER A 43 14.70 5.77 -6.09
CA SER A 43 16.05 6.28 -6.32
C SER A 43 17.11 5.22 -6.01
N ILE A 44 16.93 4.52 -4.90
CA ILE A 44 17.84 3.41 -4.52
C ILE A 44 17.75 2.30 -5.57
N PHE A 45 16.55 1.89 -5.96
CA PHE A 45 16.35 0.84 -6.94
C PHE A 45 16.98 1.22 -8.29
N ASN A 46 16.73 2.42 -8.77
CA ASN A 46 17.27 2.91 -10.04
C ASN A 46 18.80 2.93 -10.01
N ALA A 47 19.38 3.34 -8.89
CA ALA A 47 20.84 3.31 -8.72
C ALA A 47 21.38 1.88 -8.75
N MET A 48 20.68 0.93 -8.12
CA MET A 48 21.10 -0.47 -8.09
C MET A 48 21.18 -1.11 -9.48
N ILE A 49 20.25 -0.77 -10.37
CA ILE A 49 20.21 -1.33 -11.73
C ILE A 49 20.89 -0.45 -12.77
N GLY A 50 21.34 0.73 -12.38
CA GLY A 50 22.11 1.62 -13.24
C GLY A 50 21.30 2.39 -14.28
N LYS A 51 19.99 2.56 -14.08
CA LYS A 51 19.13 3.31 -15.00
C LYS A 51 17.85 3.79 -14.33
N GLU A 52 17.20 4.78 -14.93
CA GLU A 52 15.92 5.31 -14.48
C GLU A 52 14.77 4.38 -14.92
N ALA A 53 14.48 3.36 -14.12
CA ALA A 53 13.49 2.34 -14.46
C ALA A 53 12.13 2.59 -13.84
N MET A 54 12.06 3.27 -12.68
CA MET A 54 10.82 3.50 -11.95
C MET A 54 10.66 4.94 -11.52
N THR A 55 9.41 5.41 -11.49
CA THR A 55 8.99 6.59 -10.74
C THR A 55 8.39 6.15 -9.41
N ALA A 56 8.15 7.08 -8.50
CA ALA A 56 7.48 6.78 -7.23
C ALA A 56 6.10 6.14 -7.48
N GLU A 57 5.34 6.67 -8.43
CA GLU A 57 4.02 6.14 -8.78
C GLU A 57 4.09 4.69 -9.27
N VAL A 58 5.04 4.39 -10.13
CA VAL A 58 5.26 3.02 -10.63
C VAL A 58 5.69 2.09 -9.49
N GLY A 59 6.50 2.59 -8.56
CA GLY A 59 6.88 1.83 -7.37
C GLY A 59 5.68 1.42 -6.53
N VAL A 60 4.72 2.33 -6.33
CA VAL A 60 3.48 2.00 -5.62
C VAL A 60 2.66 0.96 -6.39
N LEU A 61 2.54 1.11 -7.71
CA LEU A 61 1.82 0.14 -8.54
C LEU A 61 2.44 -1.25 -8.45
N PHE A 62 3.77 -1.33 -8.36
CA PHE A 62 4.45 -2.61 -8.14
C PHE A 62 4.02 -3.26 -6.82
N MET A 63 3.95 -2.48 -5.75
CA MET A 63 3.49 -2.98 -4.44
C MET A 63 2.05 -3.45 -4.50
N ILE A 64 1.19 -2.74 -5.21
CA ILE A 64 -0.21 -3.15 -5.42
C ILE A 64 -0.24 -4.48 -6.19
N ALA A 65 0.54 -4.61 -7.25
CA ALA A 65 0.62 -5.85 -8.03
C ALA A 65 1.04 -7.04 -7.16
N MET A 66 2.00 -6.84 -6.27
CA MET A 66 2.44 -7.88 -5.34
C MET A 66 1.30 -8.33 -4.42
N LYS A 67 0.52 -7.38 -3.88
CA LYS A 67 -0.62 -7.71 -3.01
C LYS A 67 -1.74 -8.41 -3.78
N LEU A 68 -2.00 -8.00 -5.03
CA LEU A 68 -2.99 -8.66 -5.88
C LEU A 68 -2.57 -10.08 -6.22
N SER A 69 -1.28 -10.31 -6.47
CA SER A 69 -0.74 -11.66 -6.69
C SER A 69 -1.00 -12.57 -5.48
N ARG A 70 -0.78 -12.04 -4.27
CA ARG A 70 -1.06 -12.78 -3.04
C ARG A 70 -2.55 -13.02 -2.83
N LEU A 71 -3.41 -12.08 -3.24
CA LEU A 71 -4.87 -12.26 -3.23
C LEU A 71 -5.29 -13.43 -4.13
N MET A 72 -4.67 -13.58 -5.30
CA MET A 72 -4.96 -14.71 -6.18
C MET A 72 -4.64 -16.04 -5.49
N THR A 73 -3.52 -16.11 -4.78
CA THR A 73 -3.15 -17.29 -4.00
C THR A 73 -4.18 -17.58 -2.91
N GLU A 74 -4.68 -16.55 -2.22
CA GLU A 74 -5.75 -16.72 -1.23
C GLU A 74 -7.00 -17.34 -1.85
N LEU A 75 -7.43 -16.82 -3.01
CA LEU A 75 -8.61 -17.33 -3.70
C LEU A 75 -8.45 -18.80 -4.11
N GLU A 76 -7.26 -19.17 -4.56
CA GLU A 76 -6.98 -20.54 -4.97
C GLU A 76 -6.92 -21.50 -3.78
N SER A 77 -6.35 -21.07 -2.65
CA SER A 77 -6.15 -21.92 -1.48
C SER A 77 -7.32 -21.91 -0.52
N GLY A 78 -8.24 -20.97 -0.65
CA GLY A 78 -9.35 -20.77 0.29
C GLY A 78 -8.95 -20.14 1.62
N LYS A 79 -7.70 -19.72 1.77
CA LYS A 79 -7.25 -18.99 2.96
C LYS A 79 -7.57 -17.50 2.81
N GLU A 80 -7.86 -16.85 3.94
CA GLU A 80 -8.08 -15.41 3.98
C GLU A 80 -6.97 -14.76 4.79
N ILE A 81 -6.22 -13.86 4.15
CA ILE A 81 -5.13 -13.11 4.78
C ILE A 81 -5.51 -11.63 4.65
N PRO A 82 -6.04 -11.01 5.72
CA PRO A 82 -6.61 -9.66 5.63
C PRO A 82 -5.60 -8.60 5.18
N ASP A 83 -4.32 -8.81 5.48
CA ASP A 83 -3.29 -7.85 5.14
C ASP A 83 -3.19 -7.57 3.64
N ASN A 84 -3.41 -8.58 2.80
CA ASN A 84 -3.29 -8.40 1.35
C ASN A 84 -4.34 -7.43 0.79
N THR A 85 -5.60 -7.58 1.18
CA THR A 85 -6.66 -6.65 0.76
C THR A 85 -6.48 -5.28 1.39
N ARG A 86 -6.25 -5.22 2.70
CA ARG A 86 -6.04 -3.97 3.43
C ARG A 86 -4.88 -3.17 2.83
N ASP A 87 -3.76 -3.83 2.58
CA ASP A 87 -2.56 -3.16 2.08
C ASP A 87 -2.73 -2.69 0.64
N ALA A 88 -3.43 -3.47 -0.21
CA ALA A 88 -3.74 -3.03 -1.58
C ALA A 88 -4.55 -1.72 -1.57
N ILE A 89 -5.57 -1.64 -0.71
CA ILE A 89 -6.36 -0.42 -0.54
C ILE A 89 -5.47 0.73 -0.05
N GLY A 90 -4.63 0.45 0.95
CA GLY A 90 -3.72 1.43 1.51
C GLY A 90 -2.74 1.98 0.47
N TYR A 91 -2.16 1.13 -0.36
CA TYR A 91 -1.26 1.57 -1.43
C TYR A 91 -1.96 2.43 -2.46
N LEU A 92 -3.21 2.15 -2.79
CA LEU A 92 -3.99 3.02 -3.68
C LEU A 92 -4.19 4.40 -3.07
N GLY A 93 -4.43 4.47 -1.76
CA GLY A 93 -4.47 5.73 -1.03
C GLY A 93 -3.13 6.46 -1.09
N CYS A 94 -2.02 5.76 -0.89
CA CYS A 94 -0.68 6.33 -1.00
C CYS A 94 -0.41 6.89 -2.40
N LEU A 95 -0.84 6.18 -3.45
CA LEU A 95 -0.70 6.66 -4.82
C LEU A 95 -1.41 8.01 -5.01
N ASN A 96 -2.62 8.11 -4.48
CA ASN A 96 -3.38 9.35 -4.57
C ASN A 96 -2.70 10.49 -3.78
N MET A 97 -2.11 10.20 -2.63
CA MET A 97 -1.35 11.18 -1.84
C MET A 97 -0.13 11.69 -2.61
N ILE A 98 0.58 10.80 -3.31
CA ILE A 98 1.73 11.17 -4.15
C ILE A 98 1.28 12.11 -5.27
N ARG A 99 0.20 11.75 -5.96
CA ARG A 99 -0.33 12.56 -7.06
C ARG A 99 -0.79 13.93 -6.58
N ALA A 100 -1.44 14.01 -5.42
CA ALA A 100 -1.85 15.26 -4.84
C ALA A 100 -0.65 16.15 -4.48
N ALA A 101 0.38 15.57 -3.87
CA ALA A 101 1.59 16.30 -3.49
C ALA A 101 2.33 16.84 -4.72
N ARG A 102 2.36 16.10 -5.84
CA ARG A 102 2.99 16.58 -7.07
C ARG A 102 2.28 17.80 -7.66
N LYS A 103 0.98 17.92 -7.49
CA LYS A 103 0.23 19.10 -7.95
C LYS A 103 0.60 20.36 -7.18
N GLU A 104 1.11 20.22 -5.97
CA GLU A 104 1.53 21.34 -5.12
C GLU A 104 2.99 21.78 -5.36
N GLN A 105 3.72 21.02 -6.13
CA GLN A 105 5.13 21.30 -6.46
C GLN A 105 5.29 22.38 -7.53
#